data_4b0a7434c3b31538ca207c7defd264d8
#
_entry.id   4b0a7434c3b31538ca207c7defd264d8
#
_cell.length_a   1.000
_cell.length_b   1.000
_cell.length_c   1.000
_cell.angle_alpha   90.00
_cell.angle_beta   90.00
_cell.angle_gamma   90.00
#
_symmetry.space_group_name_H-M   'P 1'
#
loop_
_entity.id
_entity.type
_entity.pdbx_description
1 polymer ?
#
loop_
_entity_poly.entity_id
_entity_poly.type
_entity_poly.pdbx_seq_one_letter_code
_entity_poly.pdbx_strand_id
1 'polypeptide(L)'
;SFELDDLISNVPTNPRFLYSAFSNFMPYDTMALFEELGVPLKIERGNRVFPQSDKAVDIVDALVNYAKQSGVKIIQGKVKAFELDGNAIKTLILDDKTKIECDKVCLCTGGKSYPLTGSTGDGYTLARSVGHTITPLKPSLVPLVCPNNFIPRLQGLSLKNIEITLFEEEKAIYSDFGEMIFTHYGVSGPVILSASSHIKNMGKKSYKIKIDLKPALDFHTLDKRICRDFEEFANKDFVNSLSKLLPNKLIPVIVSLSGIKSGEKVNQITREQRLKLVDLIKNFYVTVSDFRPIDEAIVTSGGVNVKEINPKTMCSKIIDNLYFAGEIIDVDAYTGGFNLQIAFSTAVLCADNM
;
A
#
# COMPACT_ATOMS: atom_id res chain seq x y z
N SER A 1 -14.71 2.56 -0.87
CA SER A 1 -15.91 1.92 -1.36
C SER A 1 -16.76 1.42 -0.22
N PHE A 2 -18.08 1.39 -0.44
CA PHE A 2 -19.06 0.92 0.56
C PHE A 2 -19.83 -0.32 0.07
N GLU A 3 -19.52 -0.79 -1.14
CA GLU A 3 -20.14 -2.00 -1.70
C GLU A 3 -19.19 -3.19 -1.53
N LEU A 4 -19.75 -4.38 -1.32
CA LEU A 4 -18.97 -5.61 -1.08
C LEU A 4 -18.04 -5.95 -2.25
N ASP A 5 -18.54 -5.87 -3.48
CA ASP A 5 -17.76 -6.20 -4.67
C ASP A 5 -16.58 -5.23 -4.88
N ASP A 6 -16.77 -3.96 -4.54
CA ASP A 6 -15.70 -2.96 -4.57
C ASP A 6 -14.64 -3.26 -3.50
N LEU A 7 -15.05 -3.64 -2.27
CA LEU A 7 -14.10 -4.06 -1.23
C LEU A 7 -13.26 -5.24 -1.71
N ILE A 8 -13.91 -6.27 -2.22
CA ILE A 8 -13.26 -7.50 -2.71
C ILE A 8 -12.31 -7.21 -3.88
N SER A 9 -12.69 -6.32 -4.81
CA SER A 9 -11.85 -5.94 -5.96
C SER A 9 -10.56 -5.22 -5.56
N ASN A 10 -10.54 -4.62 -4.37
CA ASN A 10 -9.36 -3.94 -3.83
C ASN A 10 -8.44 -4.85 -2.99
N VAL A 11 -8.73 -6.15 -2.93
CA VAL A 11 -7.91 -7.15 -2.23
C VAL A 11 -7.23 -8.07 -3.26
N PRO A 12 -5.96 -7.82 -3.64
CA PRO A 12 -5.26 -8.64 -4.62
C PRO A 12 -4.86 -10.02 -4.11
N THR A 13 -4.82 -10.23 -2.78
CA THR A 13 -4.38 -11.48 -2.14
C THR A 13 -5.55 -12.14 -1.41
N ASN A 14 -5.94 -13.34 -1.85
CA ASN A 14 -7.00 -14.16 -1.24
C ASN A 14 -8.36 -13.45 -1.02
N PRO A 15 -8.88 -12.64 -1.96
CA PRO A 15 -10.09 -11.83 -1.76
C PRO A 15 -11.30 -12.66 -1.31
N ARG A 16 -11.45 -13.87 -1.85
CA ARG A 16 -12.63 -14.75 -1.53
C ARG A 16 -12.70 -15.17 -0.08
N PHE A 17 -11.58 -15.16 0.64
CA PHE A 17 -11.54 -15.47 2.06
C PHE A 17 -12.33 -14.46 2.91
N LEU A 18 -12.42 -13.21 2.45
CA LEU A 18 -12.98 -12.09 3.19
C LEU A 18 -14.50 -11.89 3.02
N TYR A 19 -15.18 -12.65 2.14
CA TYR A 19 -16.61 -12.45 1.90
C TYR A 19 -17.44 -12.48 3.19
N SER A 20 -17.23 -13.47 4.05
CA SER A 20 -17.99 -13.59 5.30
C SER A 20 -17.66 -12.43 6.26
N ALA A 21 -16.40 -12.06 6.38
CA ALA A 21 -15.99 -10.97 7.26
C ALA A 21 -16.56 -9.62 6.82
N PHE A 22 -16.45 -9.29 5.53
CA PHE A 22 -17.02 -8.05 5.00
C PHE A 22 -18.55 -8.06 5.05
N SER A 23 -19.22 -9.18 4.75
CA SER A 23 -20.69 -9.26 4.85
C SER A 23 -21.19 -9.13 6.29
N ASN A 24 -20.37 -9.52 7.28
CA ASN A 24 -20.72 -9.42 8.71
C ASN A 24 -20.50 -7.99 9.25
N PHE A 25 -19.46 -7.29 8.78
CA PHE A 25 -19.09 -5.97 9.26
C PHE A 25 -18.52 -5.11 8.12
N MET A 26 -19.37 -4.26 7.57
CA MET A 26 -19.10 -3.40 6.43
C MET A 26 -18.48 -2.05 6.85
N PRO A 27 -17.97 -1.22 5.93
CA PRO A 27 -17.48 0.11 6.25
C PRO A 27 -18.48 1.03 6.96
N TYR A 28 -19.78 0.90 6.68
CA TYR A 28 -20.81 1.64 7.38
C TYR A 28 -20.90 1.25 8.87
N ASP A 29 -20.73 -0.05 9.17
CA ASP A 29 -20.70 -0.53 10.55
C ASP A 29 -19.47 -0.01 11.30
N THR A 30 -18.32 0.03 10.60
CA THR A 30 -17.09 0.65 11.14
C THR A 30 -17.31 2.12 11.46
N MET A 31 -17.94 2.88 10.55
CA MET A 31 -18.24 4.28 10.79
C MET A 31 -19.19 4.47 11.98
N ALA A 32 -20.28 3.70 12.00
CA ALA A 32 -21.27 3.74 13.10
C ALA A 32 -20.61 3.43 14.45
N LEU A 33 -19.77 2.40 14.52
CA LEU A 33 -19.01 2.07 15.73
C LEU A 33 -18.20 3.26 16.26
N PHE A 34 -17.41 3.93 15.41
CA PHE A 34 -16.58 5.06 15.87
C PHE A 34 -17.40 6.29 16.23
N GLU A 35 -18.51 6.55 15.53
CA GLU A 35 -19.45 7.61 15.88
C GLU A 35 -20.12 7.36 17.22
N GLU A 36 -20.56 6.12 17.50
CA GLU A 36 -21.08 5.67 18.80
C GLU A 36 -20.05 5.80 19.92
N LEU A 37 -18.79 5.55 19.62
CA LEU A 37 -17.67 5.76 20.56
C LEU A 37 -17.29 7.23 20.74
N GLY A 38 -18.03 8.15 20.11
CA GLY A 38 -17.85 9.60 20.27
C GLY A 38 -16.74 10.20 19.39
N VAL A 39 -16.33 9.54 18.33
CA VAL A 39 -15.37 10.06 17.34
C VAL A 39 -16.11 10.57 16.10
N PRO A 40 -16.25 11.90 15.93
CA PRO A 40 -16.84 12.48 14.73
C PRO A 40 -15.97 12.15 13.51
N LEU A 41 -16.61 11.67 12.43
CA LEU A 41 -15.95 11.27 11.19
C LEU A 41 -16.20 12.25 10.05
N LYS A 42 -15.31 12.28 9.07
CA LYS A 42 -15.47 12.97 7.78
C LYS A 42 -15.10 12.04 6.64
N ILE A 43 -15.79 12.22 5.51
CA ILE A 43 -15.50 11.48 4.28
C ILE A 43 -14.73 12.41 3.34
N GLU A 44 -13.56 12.01 2.91
CA GLU A 44 -12.73 12.73 1.95
C GLU A 44 -12.82 12.13 0.55
N ARG A 45 -12.13 12.76 -0.42
CA ARG A 45 -12.04 12.29 -1.81
C ARG A 45 -11.63 10.81 -1.85
N GLY A 46 -12.32 10.04 -2.68
CA GLY A 46 -12.09 8.59 -2.84
C GLY A 46 -12.74 7.77 -1.72
N ASN A 47 -13.78 8.31 -1.08
CA ASN A 47 -14.53 7.65 0.00
C ASN A 47 -13.65 7.21 1.18
N ARG A 48 -12.55 7.94 1.43
CA ARG A 48 -11.69 7.70 2.59
C ARG A 48 -12.27 8.37 3.82
N VAL A 49 -12.40 7.60 4.89
CA VAL A 49 -12.95 8.09 6.16
C VAL A 49 -11.81 8.41 7.13
N PHE A 50 -11.89 9.58 7.76
CA PHE A 50 -10.95 10.05 8.76
C PHE A 50 -11.70 10.63 9.96
N PRO A 51 -11.07 10.67 11.16
CA PRO A 51 -11.61 11.47 12.25
C PRO A 51 -11.60 12.94 11.84
N GLN A 52 -12.63 13.69 12.26
CA GLN A 52 -12.75 15.12 11.92
C GLN A 52 -11.57 15.95 12.43
N SER A 53 -10.92 15.51 13.49
CA SER A 53 -9.71 16.11 14.07
C SER A 53 -8.42 15.89 13.27
N ASP A 54 -8.41 14.98 12.29
CA ASP A 54 -7.21 14.48 11.58
C ASP A 54 -6.17 13.79 12.49
N LYS A 55 -6.56 13.37 13.68
CA LYS A 55 -5.67 12.72 14.65
C LYS A 55 -5.97 11.24 14.78
N ALA A 56 -5.01 10.39 14.41
CA ALA A 56 -5.12 8.95 14.57
C ALA A 56 -5.27 8.52 16.05
N VAL A 57 -4.75 9.31 16.98
CA VAL A 57 -4.84 9.03 18.41
C VAL A 57 -6.30 8.99 18.90
N ASP A 58 -7.21 9.77 18.34
CA ASP A 58 -8.62 9.75 18.73
C ASP A 58 -9.28 8.39 18.44
N ILE A 59 -8.89 7.74 17.36
CA ILE A 59 -9.32 6.38 17.02
C ILE A 59 -8.77 5.35 18.02
N VAL A 60 -7.48 5.48 18.37
CA VAL A 60 -6.82 4.58 19.34
C VAL A 60 -7.44 4.73 20.72
N ASP A 61 -7.60 5.97 21.20
CA ASP A 61 -8.17 6.27 22.51
C ASP A 61 -9.62 5.78 22.63
N ALA A 62 -10.41 5.93 21.57
CA ALA A 62 -11.79 5.42 21.53
C ALA A 62 -11.83 3.91 21.71
N LEU A 63 -11.00 3.15 20.98
CA LEU A 63 -10.93 1.69 21.10
C LEU A 63 -10.40 1.24 22.46
N VAL A 64 -9.38 1.89 23.01
CA VAL A 64 -8.82 1.58 24.33
C VAL A 64 -9.85 1.85 25.43
N ASN A 65 -10.58 2.96 25.34
CA ASN A 65 -11.64 3.30 26.30
C ASN A 65 -12.81 2.32 26.21
N TYR A 66 -13.21 1.94 24.99
CA TYR A 66 -14.22 0.93 24.77
C TYR A 66 -13.84 -0.41 25.40
N ALA A 67 -12.62 -0.89 25.16
CA ALA A 67 -12.12 -2.11 25.77
C ALA A 67 -12.15 -2.04 27.32
N LYS A 68 -11.68 -0.94 27.91
CA LYS A 68 -11.68 -0.74 29.37
C LYS A 68 -13.09 -0.69 29.95
N GLN A 69 -14.02 0.02 29.31
CA GLN A 69 -15.41 0.12 29.76
C GLN A 69 -16.13 -1.23 29.65
N SER A 70 -15.74 -2.07 28.69
CA SER A 70 -16.25 -3.44 28.54
C SER A 70 -15.57 -4.44 29.51
N GLY A 71 -14.75 -3.97 30.45
CA GLY A 71 -14.10 -4.84 31.46
C GLY A 71 -12.88 -5.60 30.96
N VAL A 72 -12.33 -5.26 29.79
CA VAL A 72 -11.12 -5.91 29.25
C VAL A 72 -9.91 -5.51 30.07
N LYS A 73 -9.13 -6.49 30.52
CA LYS A 73 -7.86 -6.29 31.22
C LYS A 73 -6.73 -6.22 30.18
N ILE A 74 -6.12 -5.06 30.03
CA ILE A 74 -4.95 -4.86 29.18
C ILE A 74 -3.70 -5.16 30.00
N ILE A 75 -2.88 -6.13 29.56
CA ILE A 75 -1.64 -6.56 30.21
C ILE A 75 -0.49 -6.30 29.24
N GLN A 76 0.57 -5.66 29.72
CA GLN A 76 1.81 -5.56 28.97
C GLN A 76 2.63 -6.83 29.14
N GLY A 77 3.06 -7.43 28.02
CA GLY A 77 3.85 -8.64 28.01
C GLY A 77 3.98 -9.20 26.62
N LYS A 78 4.95 -10.05 26.41
CA LYS A 78 5.22 -10.71 25.14
C LYS A 78 4.98 -12.20 25.27
N VAL A 79 4.00 -12.74 24.57
CA VAL A 79 3.76 -14.19 24.51
C VAL A 79 4.90 -14.85 23.75
N LYS A 80 5.51 -15.86 24.35
CA LYS A 80 6.64 -16.63 23.79
C LYS A 80 6.27 -18.02 23.34
N ALA A 81 5.30 -18.65 24.00
CA ALA A 81 4.89 -20.01 23.67
C ALA A 81 3.46 -20.28 24.12
N PHE A 82 2.91 -21.36 23.63
CA PHE A 82 1.65 -21.97 24.05
C PHE A 82 1.90 -23.30 24.71
N GLU A 83 1.17 -23.60 25.80
CA GLU A 83 1.01 -24.95 26.31
C GLU A 83 -0.32 -25.49 25.79
N LEU A 84 -0.29 -26.69 25.22
CA LEU A 84 -1.45 -27.37 24.67
C LEU A 84 -1.97 -28.43 25.63
N ASP A 85 -3.28 -28.61 25.67
CA ASP A 85 -3.96 -29.78 26.22
C ASP A 85 -4.78 -30.40 25.09
N GLY A 86 -4.35 -31.57 24.62
CA GLY A 86 -4.86 -32.17 23.39
C GLY A 86 -4.64 -31.25 22.18
N ASN A 87 -5.71 -30.85 21.50
CA ASN A 87 -5.70 -29.99 20.33
C ASN A 87 -6.12 -28.54 20.64
N ALA A 88 -6.05 -28.12 21.91
CA ALA A 88 -6.42 -26.78 22.35
C ALA A 88 -5.28 -26.10 23.11
N ILE A 89 -5.17 -24.78 23.00
CA ILE A 89 -4.26 -23.98 23.81
C ILE A 89 -4.86 -23.82 25.19
N LYS A 90 -4.11 -24.23 26.22
CA LYS A 90 -4.53 -24.12 27.61
C LYS A 90 -3.89 -22.94 28.31
N THR A 91 -2.64 -22.64 27.97
CA THR A 91 -1.85 -21.62 28.68
C THR A 91 -1.00 -20.82 27.69
N LEU A 92 -0.96 -19.51 27.88
CA LEU A 92 0.00 -18.61 27.26
C LEU A 92 1.20 -18.44 28.19
N ILE A 93 2.42 -18.54 27.65
CA ILE A 93 3.65 -18.30 28.39
C ILE A 93 4.26 -16.98 27.91
N LEU A 94 4.41 -16.04 28.83
CA LEU A 94 5.07 -14.76 28.57
C LEU A 94 6.60 -14.88 28.62
N ASP A 95 7.29 -13.85 28.15
CA ASP A 95 8.76 -13.77 28.13
C ASP A 95 9.37 -13.75 29.55
N ASP A 96 8.66 -13.25 30.53
CA ASP A 96 9.00 -13.29 31.98
C ASP A 96 8.61 -14.62 32.66
N LYS A 97 8.14 -15.60 31.87
CA LYS A 97 7.66 -16.92 32.31
C LYS A 97 6.30 -16.89 33.04
N THR A 98 5.62 -15.76 33.10
CA THR A 98 4.25 -15.70 33.62
C THR A 98 3.35 -16.59 32.73
N LYS A 99 2.49 -17.35 33.39
CA LYS A 99 1.51 -18.23 32.73
C LYS A 99 0.12 -17.64 32.87
N ILE A 100 -0.59 -17.59 31.72
CA ILE A 100 -1.98 -17.12 31.65
C ILE A 100 -2.83 -18.25 31.09
N GLU A 101 -3.72 -18.79 31.88
CA GLU A 101 -4.70 -19.77 31.43
C GLU A 101 -5.76 -19.10 30.58
N CYS A 102 -6.24 -19.78 29.55
CA CYS A 102 -7.24 -19.26 28.63
C CYS A 102 -8.09 -20.38 28.04
N ASP A 103 -9.36 -20.07 27.77
CA ASP A 103 -10.28 -20.97 27.07
C ASP A 103 -10.19 -20.78 25.55
N LYS A 104 -9.96 -19.57 25.09
CA LYS A 104 -9.82 -19.22 23.67
C LYS A 104 -8.71 -18.20 23.47
N VAL A 105 -8.07 -18.22 22.30
CA VAL A 105 -6.99 -17.31 21.93
C VAL A 105 -7.28 -16.72 20.56
N CYS A 106 -7.19 -15.40 20.44
CA CYS A 106 -7.18 -14.71 19.16
C CYS A 106 -5.82 -14.06 18.90
N LEU A 107 -5.15 -14.41 17.82
CA LEU A 107 -3.92 -13.76 17.36
C LEU A 107 -4.25 -12.56 16.48
N CYS A 108 -4.00 -11.35 17.00
CA CYS A 108 -4.18 -10.07 16.32
C CYS A 108 -2.88 -9.25 16.32
N THR A 109 -1.74 -9.92 16.11
CA THR A 109 -0.40 -9.34 16.31
C THR A 109 0.08 -8.48 15.16
N GLY A 110 -0.74 -8.31 14.11
CA GLY A 110 -0.33 -7.60 12.90
C GLY A 110 0.70 -8.36 12.07
N GLY A 111 1.34 -7.65 11.16
CA GLY A 111 2.34 -8.17 10.24
C GLY A 111 3.78 -8.04 10.73
N LYS A 112 4.67 -7.62 9.83
CA LYS A 112 6.09 -7.38 10.07
C LYS A 112 6.55 -5.99 9.61
N SER A 113 5.63 -5.19 9.10
CA SER A 113 5.87 -3.79 8.75
C SER A 113 5.80 -2.89 9.98
N TYR A 114 6.58 -1.81 10.01
CA TYR A 114 6.68 -0.88 11.14
C TYR A 114 6.94 -1.57 12.50
N PRO A 115 8.04 -2.31 12.68
CA PRO A 115 8.29 -3.10 13.88
C PRO A 115 8.35 -2.27 15.18
N LEU A 116 8.64 -0.96 15.07
CA LEU A 116 8.59 -0.04 16.22
C LEU A 116 7.18 0.15 16.80
N THR A 117 6.13 -0.20 16.08
CA THR A 117 4.74 -0.17 16.54
C THR A 117 4.29 -1.49 17.19
N GLY A 118 5.18 -2.48 17.25
CA GLY A 118 4.90 -3.81 17.82
C GLY A 118 4.72 -4.92 16.80
N SER A 119 4.64 -4.62 15.50
CA SER A 119 4.51 -5.61 14.41
C SER A 119 5.84 -6.29 14.11
N THR A 120 6.34 -7.10 15.03
CA THR A 120 7.65 -7.76 14.97
C THR A 120 7.63 -9.13 14.28
N GLY A 121 6.44 -9.65 13.95
CA GLY A 121 6.23 -10.98 13.36
C GLY A 121 6.20 -12.12 14.39
N ASP A 122 6.09 -11.83 15.67
CA ASP A 122 6.03 -12.84 16.73
C ASP A 122 4.82 -13.77 16.57
N GLY A 123 3.67 -13.24 16.17
CA GLY A 123 2.47 -14.04 15.92
C GLY A 123 2.66 -15.13 14.86
N TYR A 124 3.48 -14.88 13.85
CA TYR A 124 3.82 -15.92 12.85
C TYR A 124 4.64 -17.05 13.47
N THR A 125 5.51 -16.74 14.45
CA THR A 125 6.28 -17.73 15.17
C THR A 125 5.37 -18.57 16.06
N LEU A 126 4.44 -17.93 16.76
CA LEU A 126 3.44 -18.60 17.58
C LEU A 126 2.51 -19.49 16.74
N ALA A 127 1.98 -19.00 15.65
CA ALA A 127 1.12 -19.79 14.75
C ALA A 127 1.87 -21.01 14.17
N ARG A 128 3.13 -20.82 13.77
CA ARG A 128 3.97 -21.94 13.27
C ARG A 128 4.24 -22.99 14.33
N SER A 129 4.41 -22.60 15.59
CA SER A 129 4.70 -23.53 16.70
C SER A 129 3.55 -24.51 16.96
N VAL A 130 2.34 -24.18 16.53
CA VAL A 130 1.15 -25.04 16.64
C VAL A 130 0.68 -25.61 15.30
N GLY A 131 1.56 -25.63 14.31
CA GLY A 131 1.36 -26.36 13.04
C GLY A 131 0.83 -25.54 11.87
N HIS A 132 0.61 -24.21 12.02
CA HIS A 132 0.18 -23.38 10.90
C HIS A 132 1.31 -23.10 9.91
N THR A 133 0.94 -23.13 8.63
CA THR A 133 1.81 -22.69 7.54
C THR A 133 1.80 -21.17 7.42
N ILE A 134 2.98 -20.57 7.37
CA ILE A 134 3.15 -19.15 7.11
C ILE A 134 3.62 -18.98 5.66
N THR A 135 2.78 -18.37 4.82
CA THR A 135 3.17 -17.96 3.46
C THR A 135 4.33 -16.97 3.51
N PRO A 136 5.23 -16.99 2.51
CA PRO A 136 6.41 -16.11 2.52
C PRO A 136 6.02 -14.64 2.69
N LEU A 137 6.58 -14.00 3.71
CA LEU A 137 6.33 -12.59 4.01
C LEU A 137 7.09 -11.71 3.02
N LYS A 138 6.40 -10.71 2.47
CA LYS A 138 6.92 -9.73 1.51
C LYS A 138 6.42 -8.33 1.86
N PRO A 139 7.19 -7.29 1.51
CA PRO A 139 6.64 -5.94 1.60
C PRO A 139 5.50 -5.76 0.59
N SER A 140 4.41 -5.12 0.99
CA SER A 140 3.32 -4.66 0.12
C SER A 140 3.03 -3.19 0.40
N LEU A 141 2.60 -2.46 -0.62
CA LEU A 141 2.47 -1.01 -0.55
C LEU A 141 3.78 -0.36 -0.08
N VAL A 142 4.85 -0.61 -0.80
CA VAL A 142 6.21 -0.23 -0.45
C VAL A 142 6.84 0.64 -1.55
N PRO A 143 7.68 1.63 -1.20
CA PRO A 143 8.44 2.37 -2.19
C PRO A 143 9.36 1.47 -3.01
N LEU A 144 9.64 1.88 -4.25
CA LEU A 144 10.44 1.13 -5.20
C LEU A 144 11.81 1.78 -5.43
N VAL A 145 12.84 0.96 -5.46
CA VAL A 145 14.22 1.38 -5.76
C VAL A 145 14.41 1.45 -7.27
N CYS A 146 14.94 2.57 -7.75
CA CYS A 146 15.17 2.82 -9.17
C CYS A 146 16.64 3.22 -9.42
N PRO A 147 17.40 2.44 -10.22
CA PRO A 147 18.83 2.67 -10.42
C PRO A 147 19.16 3.78 -11.44
N ASN A 148 18.12 4.42 -12.03
CA ASN A 148 18.35 5.46 -13.03
C ASN A 148 19.13 6.63 -12.44
N ASN A 149 20.19 7.06 -13.10
CA ASN A 149 21.14 8.09 -12.65
C ASN A 149 20.52 9.48 -12.40
N PHE A 150 19.34 9.75 -12.96
CA PHE A 150 18.60 11.00 -12.77
C PHE A 150 17.73 11.00 -11.50
N ILE A 151 17.47 9.87 -10.88
CA ILE A 151 16.57 9.74 -9.72
C ILE A 151 16.99 10.66 -8.56
N PRO A 152 18.24 10.67 -8.09
CA PRO A 152 18.63 11.54 -6.97
C PRO A 152 18.42 13.03 -7.27
N ARG A 153 18.52 13.43 -8.54
CA ARG A 153 18.30 14.83 -8.98
C ARG A 153 16.82 15.24 -8.88
N LEU A 154 15.89 14.27 -8.90
CA LEU A 154 14.46 14.49 -8.78
C LEU A 154 13.95 14.36 -7.34
N GLN A 155 14.78 14.01 -6.37
CA GLN A 155 14.37 13.83 -4.96
C GLN A 155 13.48 14.98 -4.46
N GLY A 156 12.32 14.63 -3.88
CA GLY A 156 11.33 15.57 -3.36
C GLY A 156 10.39 16.17 -4.44
N LEU A 157 10.54 15.81 -5.71
CA LEU A 157 9.59 16.20 -6.75
C LEU A 157 8.34 15.32 -6.64
N SER A 158 7.21 15.93 -6.31
CA SER A 158 5.90 15.30 -6.40
C SER A 158 5.27 15.59 -7.76
N LEU A 159 4.75 14.56 -8.41
CA LEU A 159 3.97 14.66 -9.62
C LEU A 159 2.50 14.36 -9.31
N LYS A 160 1.61 15.23 -9.77
CA LYS A 160 0.17 15.09 -9.62
C LYS A 160 -0.49 14.91 -10.99
N ASN A 161 -1.64 14.21 -10.99
CA ASN A 161 -2.42 13.97 -12.21
C ASN A 161 -1.57 13.33 -13.31
N ILE A 162 -0.78 12.34 -12.96
CA ILE A 162 -0.02 11.49 -13.89
C ILE A 162 -0.70 10.13 -14.01
N GLU A 163 -0.41 9.42 -15.08
CA GLU A 163 -0.76 8.02 -15.22
C GLU A 163 0.51 7.18 -15.21
N ILE A 164 0.51 6.10 -14.46
CA ILE A 164 1.58 5.12 -14.49
C ILE A 164 1.11 3.83 -15.14
N THR A 165 2.03 3.12 -15.79
CA THR A 165 1.85 1.72 -16.21
C THR A 165 3.06 0.93 -15.73
N LEU A 166 2.82 -0.08 -14.90
CA LEU A 166 3.84 -1.03 -14.47
C LEU A 166 3.94 -2.16 -15.48
N PHE A 167 5.16 -2.43 -15.94
CA PHE A 167 5.47 -3.55 -16.82
C PHE A 167 6.29 -4.61 -16.08
N GLU A 168 5.92 -5.87 -16.29
CA GLU A 168 6.76 -7.04 -16.04
C GLU A 168 7.32 -7.47 -17.40
N GLU A 169 8.61 -7.30 -17.61
CA GLU A 169 9.25 -7.40 -18.93
C GLU A 169 8.56 -6.45 -19.93
N GLU A 170 7.92 -6.98 -20.98
CA GLU A 170 7.19 -6.16 -21.96
C GLU A 170 5.66 -6.17 -21.73
N LYS A 171 5.17 -6.88 -20.72
CA LYS A 171 3.74 -7.00 -20.43
C LYS A 171 3.31 -5.94 -19.41
N ALA A 172 2.34 -5.10 -19.76
CA ALA A 172 1.66 -4.24 -18.81
C ALA A 172 0.84 -5.09 -17.84
N ILE A 173 1.09 -4.94 -16.53
CA ILE A 173 0.44 -5.73 -15.47
C ILE A 173 -0.42 -4.87 -14.53
N TYR A 174 -0.21 -3.55 -14.52
CA TYR A 174 -1.00 -2.62 -13.72
C TYR A 174 -0.92 -1.21 -14.31
N SER A 175 -2.01 -0.45 -14.23
CA SER A 175 -2.06 0.99 -14.56
C SER A 175 -2.91 1.72 -13.53
N ASP A 176 -2.50 2.94 -13.19
CA ASP A 176 -3.24 3.78 -12.24
C ASP A 176 -2.99 5.26 -12.51
N PHE A 177 -3.97 6.09 -12.15
CA PHE A 177 -3.92 7.54 -12.28
C PHE A 177 -3.90 8.19 -10.91
N GLY A 178 -2.95 9.11 -10.67
CA GLY A 178 -2.88 9.80 -9.38
C GLY A 178 -1.59 10.57 -9.16
N GLU A 179 -1.02 10.40 -7.98
CA GLU A 179 0.15 11.14 -7.50
C GLU A 179 1.31 10.20 -7.17
N MET A 180 2.52 10.66 -7.45
CA MET A 180 3.77 10.01 -7.05
C MET A 180 4.81 11.02 -6.58
N ILE A 181 5.83 10.54 -5.91
CA ILE A 181 6.98 11.33 -5.48
C ILE A 181 8.29 10.62 -5.83
N PHE A 182 9.27 11.38 -6.29
CA PHE A 182 10.65 10.92 -6.40
C PHE A 182 11.37 11.07 -5.07
N THR A 183 12.08 10.01 -4.68
CA THR A 183 12.96 9.97 -3.50
C THR A 183 14.43 9.93 -3.95
N HIS A 184 15.36 9.92 -3.01
CA HIS A 184 16.79 9.78 -3.36
C HIS A 184 17.15 8.38 -3.88
N TYR A 185 16.33 7.36 -3.60
CA TYR A 185 16.57 5.97 -4.01
C TYR A 185 15.63 5.49 -5.14
N GLY A 186 14.57 6.21 -5.45
CA GLY A 186 13.60 5.74 -6.43
C GLY A 186 12.29 6.51 -6.40
N VAL A 187 11.17 5.79 -6.36
CA VAL A 187 9.83 6.36 -6.45
C VAL A 187 8.92 5.83 -5.33
N SER A 188 7.96 6.67 -4.93
CA SER A 188 6.96 6.38 -3.91
C SER A 188 5.66 7.15 -4.22
N GLY A 189 4.72 7.15 -3.29
CA GLY A 189 3.42 7.81 -3.41
C GLY A 189 2.30 6.84 -3.78
N PRO A 190 1.03 7.28 -3.72
CA PRO A 190 -0.13 6.38 -3.74
C PRO A 190 -0.14 5.39 -4.91
N VAL A 191 0.05 5.87 -6.16
CA VAL A 191 0.02 4.98 -7.33
C VAL A 191 1.20 4.02 -7.39
N ILE A 192 2.37 4.41 -6.85
CA ILE A 192 3.57 3.56 -6.79
C ILE A 192 3.41 2.48 -5.71
N LEU A 193 2.88 2.85 -4.55
CA LEU A 193 2.61 1.90 -3.47
C LEU A 193 1.62 0.83 -3.94
N SER A 194 0.53 1.22 -4.61
CA SER A 194 -0.40 0.27 -5.21
C SER A 194 0.26 -0.60 -6.28
N ALA A 195 1.08 -0.01 -7.16
CA ALA A 195 1.82 -0.75 -8.19
C ALA A 195 2.74 -1.81 -7.58
N SER A 196 3.39 -1.53 -6.44
CA SER A 196 4.31 -2.45 -5.80
C SER A 196 3.68 -3.78 -5.40
N SER A 197 2.39 -3.81 -5.05
CA SER A 197 1.66 -5.03 -4.67
C SER A 197 1.46 -6.00 -5.85
N HIS A 198 1.60 -5.53 -7.09
CA HIS A 198 1.54 -6.36 -8.29
C HIS A 198 2.89 -7.01 -8.66
N ILE A 199 3.99 -6.59 -8.04
CA ILE A 199 5.32 -7.15 -8.30
C ILE A 199 5.50 -8.44 -7.49
N LYS A 200 5.38 -9.59 -8.16
CA LYS A 200 5.44 -10.90 -7.49
C LYS A 200 6.81 -11.58 -7.61
N ASN A 201 7.59 -11.25 -8.62
CA ASN A 201 8.81 -11.95 -9.00
C ASN A 201 10.04 -11.03 -9.01
N MET A 202 10.15 -10.13 -8.02
CA MET A 202 11.32 -9.25 -7.88
C MET A 202 12.62 -10.08 -7.85
N GLY A 203 13.62 -9.60 -8.58
CA GLY A 203 14.89 -10.30 -8.74
C GLY A 203 14.91 -11.47 -9.73
N LYS A 204 13.75 -11.94 -10.22
CA LYS A 204 13.65 -12.99 -11.25
C LYS A 204 13.19 -12.44 -12.61
N LYS A 205 12.46 -11.35 -12.61
CA LYS A 205 11.97 -10.68 -13.80
C LYS A 205 12.31 -9.19 -13.74
N SER A 206 12.40 -8.56 -14.90
CA SER A 206 12.64 -7.11 -15.00
C SER A 206 11.32 -6.34 -14.87
N TYR A 207 11.38 -5.21 -14.18
CA TYR A 207 10.25 -4.30 -14.00
C TYR A 207 10.59 -2.89 -14.43
N LYS A 208 9.66 -2.22 -15.09
CA LYS A 208 9.75 -0.81 -15.46
C LYS A 208 8.41 -0.12 -15.25
N ILE A 209 8.45 1.14 -14.86
CA ILE A 209 7.27 1.99 -14.77
C ILE A 209 7.35 3.01 -15.90
N LYS A 210 6.32 3.05 -16.73
CA LYS A 210 6.06 4.12 -17.67
C LYS A 210 5.23 5.18 -16.96
N ILE A 211 5.65 6.43 -17.05
CA ILE A 211 4.95 7.58 -16.49
C ILE A 211 4.50 8.46 -17.63
N ASP A 212 3.19 8.61 -17.81
CA ASP A 212 2.60 9.64 -18.65
C ASP A 212 2.48 10.93 -17.83
N LEU A 213 3.30 11.91 -18.15
CA LEU A 213 3.35 13.18 -17.44
C LEU A 213 2.17 14.11 -17.77
N LYS A 214 1.41 13.83 -18.83
CA LYS A 214 0.29 14.63 -19.32
C LYS A 214 -0.84 13.74 -19.86
N PRO A 215 -1.47 12.89 -19.01
CA PRO A 215 -2.45 11.92 -19.48
C PRO A 215 -3.72 12.55 -20.09
N ALA A 216 -4.08 13.76 -19.67
CA ALA A 216 -5.19 14.50 -20.24
C ALA A 216 -4.96 14.97 -21.69
N LEU A 217 -3.74 14.90 -22.20
CA LEU A 217 -3.38 15.30 -23.58
C LEU A 217 -2.93 14.07 -24.36
N ASP A 218 -3.61 13.74 -25.44
CA ASP A 218 -3.10 12.76 -26.41
C ASP A 218 -1.86 13.28 -27.13
N PHE A 219 -1.19 12.41 -27.90
CA PHE A 219 0.03 12.76 -28.64
C PHE A 219 -0.13 13.99 -29.53
N HIS A 220 -1.23 14.06 -30.25
CA HIS A 220 -1.49 15.15 -31.20
C HIS A 220 -1.77 16.48 -30.48
N THR A 221 -2.56 16.45 -29.44
CA THR A 221 -2.89 17.61 -28.61
C THR A 221 -1.66 18.13 -27.86
N LEU A 222 -0.80 17.22 -27.36
CA LEU A 222 0.45 17.60 -26.71
C LEU A 222 1.44 18.21 -27.72
N ASP A 223 1.56 17.65 -28.97
CA ASP A 223 2.40 18.21 -30.00
C ASP A 223 1.93 19.63 -30.39
N LYS A 224 0.63 19.84 -30.58
CA LYS A 224 0.07 21.17 -30.83
C LYS A 224 0.36 22.15 -29.67
N ARG A 225 0.27 21.68 -28.45
CA ARG A 225 0.60 22.50 -27.26
C ARG A 225 2.07 22.91 -27.25
N ILE A 226 2.97 21.98 -27.55
CA ILE A 226 4.41 22.26 -27.62
C ILE A 226 4.71 23.21 -28.77
N CYS A 227 4.10 23.05 -29.94
CA CYS A 227 4.24 24.00 -31.06
C CYS A 227 3.90 25.43 -30.63
N ARG A 228 2.74 25.62 -30.00
CA ARG A 228 2.30 26.94 -29.51
C ARG A 228 3.28 27.53 -28.47
N ASP A 229 3.72 26.71 -27.51
CA ASP A 229 4.68 27.16 -26.51
C ASP A 229 6.03 27.49 -27.13
N PHE A 230 6.46 26.80 -28.21
CA PHE A 230 7.67 27.07 -28.98
C PHE A 230 7.56 28.33 -29.83
N GLU A 231 6.41 28.64 -30.39
CA GLU A 231 6.17 29.92 -31.11
C GLU A 231 6.30 31.09 -30.12
N GLU A 232 5.73 30.99 -28.92
CA GLU A 232 5.83 32.04 -27.90
C GLU A 232 7.29 32.22 -27.43
N PHE A 233 8.07 31.14 -27.36
CA PHE A 233 9.45 31.14 -26.85
C PHE A 233 10.52 31.01 -27.95
N ALA A 234 10.23 31.35 -29.23
CA ALA A 234 11.04 31.08 -30.40
C ALA A 234 12.54 31.44 -30.25
N ASN A 235 12.84 32.53 -29.57
CA ASN A 235 14.21 33.02 -29.35
C ASN A 235 14.86 32.57 -28.03
N LYS A 236 14.15 31.82 -27.18
CA LYS A 236 14.70 31.29 -25.93
C LYS A 236 15.51 30.02 -26.18
N ASP A 237 16.38 29.70 -25.24
CA ASP A 237 17.04 28.41 -25.19
C ASP A 237 16.03 27.33 -24.81
N PHE A 238 16.18 26.13 -25.35
CA PHE A 238 15.24 25.01 -25.17
C PHE A 238 14.92 24.74 -23.70
N VAL A 239 15.92 24.72 -22.82
CA VAL A 239 15.72 24.49 -21.39
C VAL A 239 14.74 25.49 -20.76
N ASN A 240 14.68 26.72 -21.26
CA ASN A 240 13.81 27.77 -20.73
C ASN A 240 12.38 27.77 -21.34
N SER A 241 12.13 26.96 -22.38
CA SER A 241 10.86 26.88 -23.06
C SER A 241 9.86 25.91 -22.42
N LEU A 242 10.33 25.03 -21.54
CA LEU A 242 9.50 23.96 -20.94
C LEU A 242 8.82 24.34 -19.62
N SER A 243 9.05 25.55 -19.10
CA SER A 243 8.57 25.98 -17.78
C SER A 243 7.05 26.04 -17.62
N LYS A 244 6.30 26.24 -18.71
CA LYS A 244 4.83 26.20 -18.73
C LYS A 244 4.27 24.77 -18.81
N LEU A 245 5.10 23.80 -19.17
CA LEU A 245 4.68 22.42 -19.43
C LEU A 245 5.08 21.46 -18.32
N LEU A 246 6.27 21.63 -17.75
CA LEU A 246 6.88 20.71 -16.79
C LEU A 246 7.32 21.41 -15.51
N PRO A 247 7.35 20.71 -14.37
CA PRO A 247 7.95 21.22 -13.14
C PRO A 247 9.43 21.54 -13.35
N ASN A 248 9.90 22.66 -12.77
CA ASN A 248 11.27 23.15 -12.96
C ASN A 248 12.35 22.09 -12.68
N LYS A 249 12.14 21.27 -11.66
CA LYS A 249 13.09 20.21 -11.27
C LYS A 249 13.19 19.08 -12.29
N LEU A 250 12.13 18.85 -13.07
CA LEU A 250 12.09 17.80 -14.11
C LEU A 250 12.72 18.26 -15.43
N ILE A 251 12.69 19.56 -15.73
CA ILE A 251 13.14 20.11 -16.99
C ILE A 251 14.58 19.68 -17.34
N PRO A 252 15.59 19.82 -16.48
CA PRO A 252 16.96 19.42 -16.82
C PRO A 252 17.10 17.92 -17.15
N VAL A 253 16.26 17.08 -16.55
CA VAL A 253 16.26 15.64 -16.82
C VAL A 253 15.64 15.37 -18.20
N ILE A 254 14.50 15.97 -18.50
CA ILE A 254 13.83 15.82 -19.83
C ILE A 254 14.74 16.37 -20.93
N VAL A 255 15.38 17.53 -20.74
CA VAL A 255 16.34 18.08 -21.69
C VAL A 255 17.49 17.10 -21.94
N SER A 256 18.07 16.53 -20.88
CA SER A 256 19.15 15.53 -21.01
C SER A 256 18.72 14.27 -21.77
N LEU A 257 17.49 13.80 -21.53
CA LEU A 257 16.97 12.57 -22.15
C LEU A 257 16.44 12.79 -23.57
N SER A 258 16.05 14.02 -23.92
CA SER A 258 15.52 14.34 -25.27
C SER A 258 16.60 14.32 -26.37
N GLY A 259 17.87 14.42 -25.99
CA GLY A 259 18.97 14.56 -26.93
C GLY A 259 19.08 15.95 -27.59
N ILE A 260 18.22 16.91 -27.22
CA ILE A 260 18.26 18.29 -27.68
C ILE A 260 19.22 19.07 -26.78
N LYS A 261 20.12 19.86 -27.37
CA LYS A 261 21.07 20.67 -26.57
C LYS A 261 20.30 21.72 -25.75
N SER A 262 20.65 21.89 -24.48
CA SER A 262 19.96 22.81 -23.56
C SER A 262 19.92 24.27 -24.05
N GLY A 263 20.98 24.73 -24.71
CA GLY A 263 21.12 26.06 -25.30
C GLY A 263 20.67 26.14 -26.77
N GLU A 264 20.11 25.11 -27.36
CA GLU A 264 19.57 25.16 -28.72
C GLU A 264 18.38 26.12 -28.75
N LYS A 265 18.36 27.01 -29.74
CA LYS A 265 17.24 27.95 -29.88
C LYS A 265 15.98 27.20 -30.30
N VAL A 266 14.85 27.52 -29.67
CA VAL A 266 13.57 26.81 -29.87
C VAL A 266 13.16 26.80 -31.34
N ASN A 267 13.41 27.90 -32.09
CA ASN A 267 13.10 28.00 -33.53
C ASN A 267 14.01 27.11 -34.43
N GLN A 268 15.06 26.49 -33.86
CA GLN A 268 15.95 25.57 -34.57
C GLN A 268 15.58 24.10 -34.34
N ILE A 269 14.68 23.83 -33.37
CA ILE A 269 14.25 22.48 -33.07
C ILE A 269 13.44 21.89 -34.21
N THR A 270 13.89 20.76 -34.75
CA THR A 270 13.25 20.07 -35.83
C THR A 270 11.94 19.41 -35.41
N ARG A 271 11.06 19.11 -36.38
CA ARG A 271 9.84 18.33 -36.13
C ARG A 271 10.14 16.98 -35.49
N GLU A 272 11.21 16.30 -35.94
CA GLU A 272 11.60 15.00 -35.41
C GLU A 272 11.99 15.10 -33.94
N GLN A 273 12.84 16.08 -33.59
CA GLN A 273 13.23 16.36 -32.20
C GLN A 273 12.01 16.65 -31.30
N ARG A 274 11.08 17.46 -31.79
CA ARG A 274 9.84 17.79 -31.10
C ARG A 274 8.96 16.56 -30.85
N LEU A 275 8.78 15.70 -31.86
CA LEU A 275 8.01 14.46 -31.70
C LEU A 275 8.66 13.48 -30.73
N LYS A 276 9.99 13.39 -30.69
CA LYS A 276 10.72 12.63 -29.66
C LYS A 276 10.51 13.21 -28.26
N LEU A 277 10.42 14.53 -28.14
CA LEU A 277 10.08 15.18 -26.86
C LEU A 277 8.64 14.85 -26.43
N VAL A 278 7.68 14.85 -27.35
CA VAL A 278 6.29 14.43 -27.07
C VAL A 278 6.27 13.00 -26.57
N ASP A 279 6.97 12.10 -27.26
CA ASP A 279 7.07 10.70 -26.86
C ASP A 279 7.68 10.55 -25.47
N LEU A 280 8.77 11.24 -25.19
CA LEU A 280 9.42 11.21 -23.86
C LEU A 280 8.49 11.70 -22.74
N ILE A 281 7.65 12.70 -22.98
CA ILE A 281 6.69 13.21 -21.98
C ILE A 281 5.53 12.22 -21.77
N LYS A 282 5.11 11.51 -22.78
CA LYS A 282 4.07 10.49 -22.72
C LYS A 282 4.58 9.16 -22.19
N ASN A 283 5.85 8.87 -22.38
CA ASN A 283 6.49 7.59 -22.08
C ASN A 283 7.79 7.80 -21.29
N PHE A 284 7.69 8.45 -20.13
CA PHE A 284 8.84 8.63 -19.24
C PHE A 284 9.06 7.36 -18.43
N TYR A 285 10.15 6.63 -18.72
CA TYR A 285 10.42 5.35 -18.08
C TYR A 285 11.37 5.46 -16.89
N VAL A 286 11.05 4.73 -15.83
CA VAL A 286 11.96 4.41 -14.72
C VAL A 286 12.08 2.90 -14.57
N THR A 287 13.30 2.41 -14.38
CA THR A 287 13.58 1.00 -14.12
C THR A 287 13.38 0.72 -12.64
N VAL A 288 12.75 -0.40 -12.30
CA VAL A 288 12.61 -0.85 -10.91
C VAL A 288 13.62 -1.98 -10.67
N SER A 289 14.45 -1.84 -9.65
CA SER A 289 15.46 -2.85 -9.30
C SER A 289 15.14 -3.62 -8.04
N ASP A 290 14.45 -3.02 -7.07
CA ASP A 290 14.12 -3.66 -5.80
C ASP A 290 12.97 -2.95 -5.08
N PHE A 291 12.46 -3.59 -4.04
CA PHE A 291 11.62 -2.97 -3.00
C PHE A 291 12.48 -2.25 -1.96
N ARG A 292 11.89 -1.28 -1.28
CA ARG A 292 12.43 -0.87 0.02
C ARG A 292 12.21 -1.99 1.05
N PRO A 293 12.98 -2.02 2.16
CA PRO A 293 12.83 -3.01 3.22
C PRO A 293 11.40 -3.15 3.74
N ILE A 294 11.04 -4.34 4.23
CA ILE A 294 9.68 -4.67 4.71
C ILE A 294 9.23 -3.78 5.88
N ASP A 295 10.16 -3.30 6.69
CA ASP A 295 9.93 -2.37 7.78
C ASP A 295 9.53 -0.96 7.33
N GLU A 296 9.76 -0.62 6.05
CA GLU A 296 9.26 0.61 5.41
C GLU A 296 7.95 0.40 4.63
N ALA A 297 7.47 -0.83 4.51
CA ALA A 297 6.21 -1.14 3.83
C ALA A 297 5.01 -0.67 4.64
N ILE A 298 3.93 -0.27 3.97
CA ILE A 298 2.68 0.08 4.67
C ILE A 298 2.06 -1.18 5.29
N VAL A 299 2.07 -2.30 4.56
CA VAL A 299 1.55 -3.58 5.03
C VAL A 299 2.46 -4.74 4.63
N THR A 300 2.31 -5.85 5.34
CA THR A 300 2.94 -7.13 5.03
C THR A 300 2.02 -7.95 4.13
N SER A 301 2.52 -8.42 2.99
CA SER A 301 1.87 -9.47 2.19
C SER A 301 2.40 -10.83 2.62
N GLY A 302 1.55 -11.86 2.62
CA GLY A 302 1.84 -13.14 3.26
C GLY A 302 1.34 -13.18 4.70
N GLY A 303 1.38 -14.34 5.33
CA GLY A 303 0.87 -14.54 6.69
C GLY A 303 0.39 -15.97 6.93
N VAL A 304 -0.49 -16.15 7.91
CA VAL A 304 -1.10 -17.44 8.20
C VAL A 304 -1.98 -17.85 7.01
N ASN A 305 -1.72 -19.05 6.49
CA ASN A 305 -2.37 -19.55 5.29
C ASN A 305 -3.90 -19.62 5.46
N VAL A 306 -4.64 -18.90 4.64
CA VAL A 306 -6.11 -18.82 4.69
C VAL A 306 -6.81 -20.17 4.54
N LYS A 307 -6.17 -21.18 3.92
CA LYS A 307 -6.73 -22.53 3.80
C LYS A 307 -6.85 -23.25 5.14
N GLU A 308 -6.06 -22.83 6.11
CA GLU A 308 -6.01 -23.37 7.49
C GLU A 308 -6.89 -22.60 8.47
N ILE A 309 -7.60 -21.57 8.00
CA ILE A 309 -8.55 -20.78 8.79
C ILE A 309 -9.94 -20.97 8.21
N ASN A 310 -10.94 -21.06 9.08
CA ASN A 310 -12.33 -21.09 8.66
C ASN A 310 -12.78 -19.65 8.31
N PRO A 311 -13.17 -19.35 7.06
CA PRO A 311 -13.52 -18.00 6.64
C PRO A 311 -14.83 -17.47 7.23
N LYS A 312 -15.64 -18.35 7.85
CA LYS A 312 -16.93 -17.98 8.46
C LYS A 312 -16.83 -17.67 9.95
N THR A 313 -15.74 -18.09 10.60
CA THR A 313 -15.59 -17.96 12.06
C THR A 313 -14.24 -17.39 12.47
N MET A 314 -13.29 -17.25 11.54
CA MET A 314 -11.88 -16.92 11.79
C MET A 314 -11.14 -17.91 12.69
N CYS A 315 -11.75 -19.06 13.02
CA CYS A 315 -11.15 -20.13 13.82
C CYS A 315 -10.12 -20.92 13.00
N SER A 316 -9.06 -21.35 13.65
CA SER A 316 -8.10 -22.33 13.11
C SER A 316 -8.82 -23.64 12.77
N LYS A 317 -8.38 -24.31 11.70
CA LYS A 317 -8.76 -25.68 11.37
C LYS A 317 -7.80 -26.72 11.95
N ILE A 318 -6.73 -26.25 12.64
CA ILE A 318 -5.66 -27.09 13.20
C ILE A 318 -5.78 -27.13 14.72
N ILE A 319 -6.07 -26.01 15.37
CA ILE A 319 -6.20 -25.85 16.82
C ILE A 319 -7.61 -25.37 17.15
N ASP A 320 -8.31 -26.10 18.02
CA ASP A 320 -9.76 -25.95 18.21
C ASP A 320 -10.18 -24.59 18.78
N ASN A 321 -9.34 -23.94 19.57
CA ASN A 321 -9.64 -22.69 20.28
C ASN A 321 -8.76 -21.50 19.86
N LEU A 322 -8.07 -21.61 18.71
CA LEU A 322 -7.23 -20.55 18.16
C LEU A 322 -7.96 -19.83 17.05
N TYR A 323 -7.96 -18.49 17.10
CA TYR A 323 -8.56 -17.60 16.13
C TYR A 323 -7.55 -16.61 15.59
N PHE A 324 -7.84 -16.02 14.43
CA PHE A 324 -6.97 -15.03 13.78
C PHE A 324 -7.78 -13.83 13.32
N ALA A 325 -7.24 -12.61 13.48
CA ALA A 325 -7.84 -11.41 12.94
C ALA A 325 -6.76 -10.40 12.48
N GLY A 326 -7.09 -9.63 11.46
CA GLY A 326 -6.23 -8.58 10.92
C GLY A 326 -5.08 -9.08 10.08
N GLU A 327 -4.02 -8.30 10.01
CA GLU A 327 -2.89 -8.43 9.07
C GLU A 327 -2.02 -9.68 9.29
N ILE A 328 -2.20 -10.41 10.38
CA ILE A 328 -1.52 -11.71 10.58
C ILE A 328 -1.97 -12.76 9.56
N ILE A 329 -3.18 -12.62 9.02
CA ILE A 329 -3.75 -13.51 8.00
C ILE A 329 -3.12 -13.18 6.64
N ASP A 330 -2.92 -14.18 5.79
CA ASP A 330 -2.43 -14.00 4.41
C ASP A 330 -3.47 -13.31 3.52
N VAL A 331 -3.75 -12.05 3.82
CA VAL A 331 -4.60 -11.13 3.05
C VAL A 331 -3.99 -9.73 3.10
N ASP A 332 -3.96 -9.05 1.98
CA ASP A 332 -3.56 -7.64 1.90
C ASP A 332 -4.37 -6.92 0.81
N ALA A 333 -4.57 -5.62 1.00
CA ALA A 333 -5.38 -4.78 0.12
C ALA A 333 -4.60 -3.52 -0.30
N TYR A 334 -5.10 -2.82 -1.31
CA TYR A 334 -4.55 -1.55 -1.77
C TYR A 334 -4.66 -0.44 -0.72
N THR A 335 -4.03 0.70 -1.00
CA THR A 335 -4.17 1.92 -0.20
C THR A 335 -5.62 2.42 -0.22
N GLY A 336 -6.05 3.11 0.85
CA GLY A 336 -7.40 3.70 0.91
C GLY A 336 -8.25 3.25 2.11
N GLY A 337 -7.62 2.63 3.13
CA GLY A 337 -8.31 2.18 4.35
C GLY A 337 -8.77 0.72 4.32
N PHE A 338 -8.60 0.02 3.19
CA PHE A 338 -9.06 -1.37 3.04
C PHE A 338 -8.40 -2.33 4.02
N ASN A 339 -7.10 -2.18 4.32
CA ASN A 339 -6.41 -3.04 5.29
C ASN A 339 -6.94 -2.84 6.72
N LEU A 340 -7.33 -1.63 7.10
CA LEU A 340 -8.01 -1.37 8.38
C LEU A 340 -9.40 -2.00 8.39
N GLN A 341 -10.15 -1.89 7.28
CA GLN A 341 -11.46 -2.56 7.18
C GLN A 341 -11.34 -4.07 7.28
N ILE A 342 -10.33 -4.70 6.67
CA ILE A 342 -10.03 -6.12 6.84
C ILE A 342 -9.82 -6.44 8.33
N ALA A 343 -9.02 -5.63 9.03
CA ALA A 343 -8.75 -5.84 10.45
C ALA A 343 -10.03 -5.76 11.30
N PHE A 344 -10.87 -4.73 11.10
CA PHE A 344 -12.13 -4.59 11.83
C PHE A 344 -13.11 -5.70 11.50
N SER A 345 -13.33 -5.99 10.21
CA SER A 345 -14.31 -7.02 9.80
C SER A 345 -13.91 -8.41 10.28
N THR A 346 -12.63 -8.77 10.20
CA THR A 346 -12.16 -10.07 10.69
C THR A 346 -12.16 -10.15 12.21
N ALA A 347 -11.91 -9.04 12.92
CA ALA A 347 -11.97 -8.98 14.37
C ALA A 347 -13.40 -9.15 14.90
N VAL A 348 -14.37 -8.46 14.29
CA VAL A 348 -15.79 -8.61 14.68
C VAL A 348 -16.27 -10.03 14.39
N LEU A 349 -16.01 -10.56 13.19
CA LEU A 349 -16.39 -11.94 12.86
C LEU A 349 -15.75 -12.96 13.81
N CYS A 350 -14.49 -12.73 14.20
CA CYS A 350 -13.82 -13.56 15.21
C CYS A 350 -14.54 -13.48 16.56
N ALA A 351 -14.82 -12.26 17.04
CA ALA A 351 -15.49 -12.05 18.34
C ALA A 351 -16.89 -12.67 18.41
N ASP A 352 -17.68 -12.61 17.32
CA ASP A 352 -19.00 -13.21 17.23
C ASP A 352 -18.98 -14.75 17.32
N ASN A 353 -17.82 -15.38 17.15
CA ASN A 353 -17.63 -16.83 17.14
C ASN A 353 -16.75 -17.34 18.29
N MET A 354 -16.21 -16.45 19.12
CA MET A 354 -15.51 -16.77 20.35
C MET A 354 -16.47 -16.88 21.53
#